data_d2c1a910738c73bd8f7a05c7dc358c03
#
_entry.id   d2c1a910738c73bd8f7a05c7dc358c03
#
_cell.length_a   1.000
_cell.length_b   1.000
_cell.length_c   1.000
_cell.angle_alpha   90.00
_cell.angle_beta   90.00
_cell.angle_gamma   90.00
#
_symmetry.space_group_name_H-M   'P 1'
#
loop_
_entity.id
_entity.type
_entity.pdbx_description
1 polymer ?
#
loop_
_entity_poly.entity_id
_entity_poly.type
_entity_poly.pdbx_seq_one_letter_code
_entity_poly.pdbx_strand_id
1 'polypeptide(L)'
;MISDLDETIKQILVKKGALNPAEVDISFETPDREWAASISKPTVNIYLYDIRENHHLRTTEWMVEKDANGLATRKKNPNRVDLAYLVTVWTNDIADEHRLLWHVLSTLFRYPDLPNDMLAGQLAGQKYPITATTAQPDGLFKNPADFWGALDNQLKPSINYVVTVPLDIEMAFTAPIVRTKVIDFKPPDTAAERLIQVSGTVYQKGKADKVITKARVVAKEVGMTAETDSLGHYTFSRLPEGKLTFQVIASGRKVWEGAINIPSPKYDLEV
;
A
#
# COMPACT_ATOMS: atom_id res chain seq x y z
N MET A 1 -1.94 12.13 -10.57
CA MET A 1 -2.70 10.91 -10.13
C MET A 1 -3.94 10.68 -10.98
N ILE A 2 -4.99 11.55 -10.97
CA ILE A 2 -6.22 11.31 -11.77
C ILE A 2 -5.89 11.36 -13.27
N SER A 3 -5.20 12.38 -13.74
CA SER A 3 -4.75 12.49 -15.13
C SER A 3 -3.87 11.31 -15.59
N ASP A 4 -3.06 10.75 -14.68
CA ASP A 4 -2.26 9.57 -14.99
C ASP A 4 -3.14 8.33 -15.11
N LEU A 5 -4.23 8.26 -14.35
CA LEU A 5 -5.21 7.19 -14.48
C LEU A 5 -5.99 7.29 -15.79
N ASP A 6 -6.42 8.49 -16.18
CA ASP A 6 -7.07 8.74 -17.46
C ASP A 6 -6.18 8.27 -18.61
N GLU A 7 -4.90 8.64 -18.59
CA GLU A 7 -3.94 8.19 -19.60
C GLU A 7 -3.74 6.66 -19.56
N THR A 8 -3.72 6.06 -18.36
CA THR A 8 -3.63 4.60 -18.19
C THR A 8 -4.83 3.89 -18.83
N ILE A 9 -6.05 4.35 -18.54
CA ILE A 9 -7.28 3.78 -19.11
C ILE A 9 -7.26 3.91 -20.63
N LYS A 10 -6.89 5.10 -21.15
CA LYS A 10 -6.73 5.34 -22.58
C LYS A 10 -5.74 4.36 -23.21
N GLN A 11 -4.57 4.16 -22.61
CA GLN A 11 -3.57 3.20 -23.09
C GLN A 11 -4.08 1.75 -23.09
N ILE A 12 -4.84 1.36 -22.08
CA ILE A 12 -5.47 0.03 -22.01
C ILE A 12 -6.43 -0.15 -23.20
N LEU A 13 -7.31 0.80 -23.44
CA LEU A 13 -8.27 0.72 -24.54
C LEU A 13 -7.57 0.70 -25.91
N VAL A 14 -6.56 1.52 -26.12
CA VAL A 14 -5.82 1.60 -27.40
C VAL A 14 -4.93 0.36 -27.60
N LYS A 15 -4.08 0.03 -26.62
CA LYS A 15 -3.05 -1.02 -26.81
C LYS A 15 -3.58 -2.42 -26.56
N LYS A 16 -4.38 -2.61 -25.50
CA LYS A 16 -4.91 -3.93 -25.13
C LYS A 16 -6.31 -4.17 -25.71
N GLY A 17 -7.10 -3.12 -25.88
CA GLY A 17 -8.39 -3.15 -26.57
C GLY A 17 -8.29 -3.02 -28.09
N ALA A 18 -7.10 -2.75 -28.63
CA ALA A 18 -6.87 -2.54 -30.06
C ALA A 18 -7.80 -1.48 -30.69
N LEU A 19 -8.21 -0.45 -29.91
CA LEU A 19 -8.93 0.69 -30.47
C LEU A 19 -7.96 1.54 -31.30
N ASN A 20 -8.35 1.79 -32.56
CA ASN A 20 -7.54 2.62 -33.45
C ASN A 20 -7.80 4.11 -33.19
N PRO A 21 -6.83 4.90 -32.67
CA PRO A 21 -7.02 6.32 -32.40
C PRO A 21 -7.34 7.18 -33.65
N ALA A 22 -7.04 6.66 -34.86
CA ALA A 22 -7.42 7.34 -36.10
C ALA A 22 -8.93 7.24 -36.38
N GLU A 23 -9.61 6.21 -35.89
CA GLU A 23 -11.00 5.92 -36.14
C GLU A 23 -11.90 6.27 -34.96
N VAL A 24 -11.42 6.13 -33.72
CA VAL A 24 -12.17 6.32 -32.48
C VAL A 24 -11.43 7.28 -31.57
N ASP A 25 -12.11 8.34 -31.13
CA ASP A 25 -11.60 9.24 -30.10
C ASP A 25 -11.90 8.71 -28.70
N ILE A 26 -11.04 9.06 -27.73
CA ILE A 26 -11.26 8.80 -26.31
C ILE A 26 -11.25 10.15 -25.58
N SER A 27 -12.39 10.50 -24.95
CA SER A 27 -12.60 11.76 -24.21
C SER A 27 -12.88 11.49 -22.72
N PHE A 28 -12.49 12.43 -21.88
CA PHE A 28 -12.77 12.44 -20.43
C PHE A 28 -13.63 13.64 -20.02
N GLU A 29 -14.15 14.37 -21.00
CA GLU A 29 -14.98 15.56 -20.77
C GLU A 29 -16.37 15.18 -20.25
N THR A 30 -17.06 16.17 -19.69
CA THR A 30 -18.45 16.02 -19.27
C THR A 30 -19.33 15.77 -20.48
N PRO A 31 -20.09 14.67 -20.56
CA PRO A 31 -20.90 14.35 -21.71
C PRO A 31 -22.25 15.11 -21.67
N ASP A 32 -22.18 16.43 -21.64
CA ASP A 32 -23.37 17.30 -21.75
C ASP A 32 -23.85 17.42 -23.18
N ARG A 33 -24.95 18.15 -23.36
CA ARG A 33 -25.60 18.34 -24.66
C ARG A 33 -24.71 19.06 -25.66
N GLU A 34 -23.95 20.08 -25.22
CA GLU A 34 -23.09 20.88 -26.12
C GLU A 34 -21.92 20.02 -26.61
N TRP A 35 -21.27 19.30 -25.69
CA TRP A 35 -20.22 18.37 -26.02
C TRP A 35 -20.72 17.28 -26.99
N ALA A 36 -21.89 16.68 -26.70
CA ALA A 36 -22.45 15.63 -27.54
C ALA A 36 -22.73 16.11 -28.98
N ALA A 37 -23.14 17.38 -29.13
CA ALA A 37 -23.37 17.99 -30.45
C ALA A 37 -22.08 18.31 -31.22
N SER A 38 -20.95 18.42 -30.54
CA SER A 38 -19.64 18.72 -31.14
C SER A 38 -18.91 17.51 -31.72
N ILE A 39 -19.37 16.30 -31.40
CA ILE A 39 -18.73 15.04 -31.80
C ILE A 39 -18.83 14.85 -33.34
N SER A 40 -17.66 14.70 -33.97
CA SER A 40 -17.58 14.52 -35.42
C SER A 40 -17.21 13.09 -35.85
N LYS A 41 -16.66 12.27 -34.95
CA LYS A 41 -16.32 10.87 -35.20
C LYS A 41 -16.66 9.98 -34.00
N PRO A 42 -16.70 8.65 -34.16
CA PRO A 42 -16.93 7.73 -33.05
C PRO A 42 -16.07 8.05 -31.84
N THR A 43 -16.69 8.23 -30.68
CA THR A 43 -16.01 8.64 -29.45
C THR A 43 -16.40 7.74 -28.28
N VAL A 44 -15.39 7.24 -27.55
CA VAL A 44 -15.58 6.64 -26.23
C VAL A 44 -15.36 7.72 -25.20
N ASN A 45 -16.40 8.05 -24.43
CA ASN A 45 -16.33 9.02 -23.34
C ASN A 45 -16.20 8.28 -22.00
N ILE A 46 -15.27 8.71 -21.14
CA ILE A 46 -14.94 8.12 -19.85
C ILE A 46 -15.02 9.23 -18.81
N TYR A 47 -16.20 9.55 -18.38
CA TYR A 47 -16.47 10.68 -17.50
C TYR A 47 -16.31 10.31 -16.04
N LEU A 48 -15.37 10.95 -15.32
CA LEU A 48 -15.23 10.82 -13.88
C LEU A 48 -16.35 11.58 -13.18
N TYR A 49 -17.28 10.87 -12.54
CA TYR A 49 -18.44 11.50 -11.92
C TYR A 49 -18.45 11.45 -10.39
N ASP A 50 -17.61 10.59 -9.77
CA ASP A 50 -17.58 10.47 -8.32
C ASP A 50 -16.22 9.98 -7.79
N ILE A 51 -15.87 10.45 -6.59
CA ILE A 51 -14.63 10.08 -5.88
C ILE A 51 -14.98 9.77 -4.43
N ARG A 52 -14.68 8.55 -3.97
CA ARG A 52 -14.97 8.12 -2.58
C ARG A 52 -13.82 7.33 -1.97
N GLU A 53 -13.73 7.37 -0.65
CA GLU A 53 -12.88 6.42 0.08
C GLU A 53 -13.49 5.02 0.03
N ASN A 54 -12.67 4.03 -0.29
CA ASN A 54 -13.06 2.62 -0.20
C ASN A 54 -13.00 2.15 1.25
N HIS A 55 -14.17 2.09 1.90
CA HIS A 55 -14.27 1.70 3.31
C HIS A 55 -13.91 0.23 3.58
N HIS A 56 -14.07 -0.66 2.60
CA HIS A 56 -13.74 -2.08 2.74
C HIS A 56 -12.24 -2.34 2.79
N LEU A 57 -11.44 -1.46 2.15
CA LEU A 57 -9.99 -1.55 2.11
C LEU A 57 -9.30 -0.59 3.09
N ARG A 58 -10.08 0.11 3.94
CA ARG A 58 -9.54 0.98 4.97
C ARG A 58 -8.76 0.17 5.99
N THR A 59 -7.51 0.56 6.24
CA THR A 59 -6.69 0.00 7.31
C THR A 59 -6.26 1.11 8.27
N THR A 60 -6.30 0.82 9.57
CA THR A 60 -5.79 1.72 10.62
C THR A 60 -4.37 1.39 11.03
N GLU A 61 -3.79 0.34 10.47
CA GLU A 61 -2.45 -0.12 10.79
C GLU A 61 -1.38 0.82 10.24
N TRP A 62 -0.31 0.97 11.01
CA TRP A 62 0.87 1.72 10.63
C TRP A 62 1.96 0.76 10.17
N MET A 63 2.54 1.03 9.02
CA MET A 63 3.77 0.37 8.62
C MET A 63 4.92 0.90 9.45
N VAL A 64 5.80 0.01 9.90
CA VAL A 64 7.00 0.39 10.64
C VAL A 64 8.20 -0.04 9.82
N GLU A 65 8.93 0.94 9.29
CA GLU A 65 10.20 0.75 8.59
C GLU A 65 11.33 1.10 9.56
N LYS A 66 12.29 0.19 9.72
CA LYS A 66 13.47 0.38 10.58
C LYS A 66 14.68 0.62 9.69
N ASP A 67 15.45 1.65 10.00
CA ASP A 67 16.71 1.90 9.31
C ASP A 67 17.90 1.25 10.06
N ALA A 68 19.05 1.23 9.38
CA ALA A 68 20.30 0.70 9.94
C ALA A 68 20.83 1.56 11.11
N ASN A 69 20.36 2.79 11.27
CA ASN A 69 20.82 3.72 12.32
C ASN A 69 20.02 3.60 13.62
N GLY A 70 19.05 2.68 13.68
CA GLY A 70 18.22 2.46 14.86
C GLY A 70 17.09 3.46 15.01
N LEU A 71 16.65 4.07 13.91
CA LEU A 71 15.41 4.84 13.84
C LEU A 71 14.29 3.96 13.29
N ALA A 72 13.10 4.14 13.81
CA ALA A 72 11.89 3.55 13.29
C ALA A 72 10.99 4.65 12.71
N THR A 73 10.65 4.53 11.44
CA THR A 73 9.68 5.39 10.77
C THR A 73 8.34 4.66 10.74
N ARG A 74 7.34 5.25 11.38
CA ARG A 74 5.95 4.80 11.29
C ARG A 74 5.29 5.59 10.16
N LYS A 75 4.88 4.90 9.11
CA LYS A 75 4.17 5.48 7.97
C LYS A 75 2.75 4.96 7.96
N LYS A 76 1.78 5.86 7.77
CA LYS A 76 0.38 5.46 7.61
C LYS A 76 0.23 4.73 6.27
N ASN A 77 -0.54 3.64 6.27
CA ASN A 77 -0.91 2.99 5.01
C ASN A 77 -1.70 3.98 4.13
N PRO A 78 -1.49 3.99 2.81
CA PRO A 78 -2.24 4.85 1.91
C PRO A 78 -3.74 4.54 1.98
N ASN A 79 -4.55 5.59 1.96
CA ASN A 79 -5.99 5.43 1.82
C ASN A 79 -6.30 4.84 0.44
N ARG A 80 -7.34 4.02 0.36
CA ARG A 80 -7.83 3.49 -0.90
C ARG A 80 -8.99 4.35 -1.37
N VAL A 81 -8.90 4.86 -2.59
CA VAL A 81 -9.89 5.78 -3.16
C VAL A 81 -10.48 5.16 -4.41
N ASP A 82 -11.79 5.11 -4.46
CA ASP A 82 -12.55 4.67 -5.61
C ASP A 82 -12.86 5.87 -6.50
N LEU A 83 -12.42 5.80 -7.74
CA LEU A 83 -12.69 6.76 -8.81
C LEU A 83 -13.73 6.13 -9.73
N ALA A 84 -14.95 6.70 -9.73
CA ALA A 84 -16.07 6.16 -10.48
C ALA A 84 -16.24 6.88 -11.82
N TYR A 85 -16.11 6.13 -12.90
CA TYR A 85 -16.27 6.60 -14.26
C TYR A 85 -17.57 6.08 -14.89
N LEU A 86 -18.22 6.94 -15.64
CA LEU A 86 -19.26 6.57 -16.57
C LEU A 86 -18.66 6.43 -17.96
N VAL A 87 -18.67 5.23 -18.51
CA VAL A 87 -18.17 4.95 -19.84
C VAL A 87 -19.34 4.86 -20.82
N THR A 88 -19.33 5.71 -21.82
CA THR A 88 -20.36 5.81 -22.88
C THR A 88 -19.71 5.85 -24.26
N VAL A 89 -20.49 5.49 -25.27
CA VAL A 89 -20.05 5.54 -26.66
C VAL A 89 -20.98 6.45 -27.46
N TRP A 90 -20.39 7.22 -28.33
CA TRP A 90 -21.09 8.22 -29.15
C TRP A 90 -20.76 8.00 -30.62
N THR A 91 -21.77 7.68 -31.42
CA THR A 91 -21.65 7.46 -32.88
C THR A 91 -22.91 7.93 -33.55
N ASN A 92 -22.88 8.05 -34.89
CA ASN A 92 -24.05 8.41 -35.67
C ASN A 92 -24.94 7.20 -36.01
N ASP A 93 -24.45 5.98 -35.77
CA ASP A 93 -25.18 4.73 -36.03
C ASP A 93 -25.29 3.89 -34.74
N ILE A 94 -26.50 3.45 -34.42
CA ILE A 94 -26.78 2.67 -33.20
C ILE A 94 -26.09 1.32 -33.20
N ALA A 95 -25.97 0.66 -34.36
CA ALA A 95 -25.33 -0.65 -34.43
C ALA A 95 -23.82 -0.52 -34.14
N ASP A 96 -23.20 0.54 -34.61
CA ASP A 96 -21.77 0.85 -34.30
C ASP A 96 -21.59 1.24 -32.84
N GLU A 97 -22.54 2.01 -32.25
CA GLU A 97 -22.54 2.33 -30.85
C GLU A 97 -22.56 1.07 -29.98
N HIS A 98 -23.48 0.16 -30.23
CA HIS A 98 -23.58 -1.09 -29.44
C HIS A 98 -22.39 -1.99 -29.64
N ARG A 99 -21.84 -2.07 -30.86
CA ARG A 99 -20.64 -2.88 -31.15
C ARG A 99 -19.41 -2.33 -30.43
N LEU A 100 -19.20 -1.02 -30.48
CA LEU A 100 -18.07 -0.37 -29.83
C LEU A 100 -18.20 -0.42 -28.30
N LEU A 101 -19.42 -0.20 -27.75
CA LEU A 101 -19.68 -0.30 -26.32
C LEU A 101 -19.39 -1.72 -25.80
N TRP A 102 -19.82 -2.76 -26.54
CA TRP A 102 -19.53 -4.15 -26.19
C TRP A 102 -18.04 -4.47 -26.25
N HIS A 103 -17.34 -3.92 -27.22
CA HIS A 103 -15.89 -4.08 -27.33
C HIS A 103 -15.15 -3.43 -26.15
N VAL A 104 -15.52 -2.22 -25.76
CA VAL A 104 -14.98 -1.51 -24.59
C VAL A 104 -15.28 -2.31 -23.32
N LEU A 105 -16.53 -2.75 -23.13
CA LEU A 105 -16.93 -3.58 -21.98
C LEU A 105 -16.06 -4.83 -21.85
N SER A 106 -15.89 -5.57 -22.95
CA SER A 106 -15.09 -6.79 -22.96
C SER A 106 -13.61 -6.52 -22.65
N THR A 107 -13.10 -5.38 -23.07
CA THR A 107 -11.73 -4.95 -22.78
C THR A 107 -11.58 -4.64 -21.30
N LEU A 108 -12.48 -3.87 -20.70
CA LEU A 108 -12.43 -3.51 -19.28
C LEU A 108 -12.59 -4.74 -18.37
N PHE A 109 -13.45 -5.69 -18.72
CA PHE A 109 -13.58 -6.94 -17.97
C PHE A 109 -12.33 -7.83 -17.99
N ARG A 110 -11.54 -7.74 -19.05
CA ARG A 110 -10.32 -8.53 -19.19
C ARG A 110 -9.22 -8.10 -18.23
N TYR A 111 -9.27 -6.85 -17.76
CA TYR A 111 -8.24 -6.26 -16.91
C TYR A 111 -8.82 -5.72 -15.59
N PRO A 112 -9.30 -6.61 -14.68
CA PRO A 112 -9.75 -6.20 -13.34
C PRO A 112 -8.60 -5.66 -12.50
N ASP A 113 -7.37 -6.14 -12.73
CA ASP A 113 -6.14 -5.54 -12.22
C ASP A 113 -5.49 -4.79 -13.40
N LEU A 114 -5.25 -3.48 -13.21
CA LEU A 114 -4.63 -2.68 -14.25
C LEU A 114 -3.19 -3.15 -14.49
N PRO A 115 -2.80 -3.45 -15.75
CA PRO A 115 -1.48 -3.98 -16.06
C PRO A 115 -0.37 -2.98 -15.71
N ASN A 116 0.65 -3.42 -15.00
CA ASN A 116 1.76 -2.57 -14.56
C ASN A 116 2.51 -1.90 -15.73
N ASP A 117 2.55 -2.55 -16.91
CA ASP A 117 3.16 -2.04 -18.13
C ASP A 117 2.37 -0.91 -18.80
N MET A 118 1.14 -0.66 -18.34
CA MET A 118 0.25 0.40 -18.82
C MET A 118 0.12 1.56 -17.83
N LEU A 119 0.59 1.42 -16.59
CA LEU A 119 0.46 2.46 -15.58
C LEU A 119 1.30 3.69 -15.93
N ALA A 120 0.65 4.85 -16.03
CA ALA A 120 1.28 6.12 -16.36
C ALA A 120 1.68 6.92 -15.11
N GLY A 121 2.67 7.77 -15.25
CA GLY A 121 3.07 8.80 -14.29
C GLY A 121 3.26 8.25 -12.86
N GLN A 122 2.60 8.87 -11.90
CA GLN A 122 2.70 8.53 -10.47
C GLN A 122 2.05 7.17 -10.12
N LEU A 123 1.29 6.57 -11.03
CA LEU A 123 0.73 5.23 -10.82
C LEU A 123 1.77 4.13 -11.04
N ALA A 124 2.81 4.40 -11.82
CA ALA A 124 3.90 3.46 -12.05
C ALA A 124 4.69 3.22 -10.75
N GLY A 125 4.94 1.97 -10.44
CA GLY A 125 5.73 1.59 -9.25
C GLY A 125 4.99 1.66 -7.93
N GLN A 126 3.65 1.77 -7.93
CA GLN A 126 2.85 1.71 -6.72
C GLN A 126 2.98 0.33 -6.02
N LYS A 127 3.10 0.36 -4.69
CA LYS A 127 3.22 -0.84 -3.85
C LYS A 127 1.95 -1.70 -3.88
N TYR A 128 0.80 -1.06 -4.01
CA TYR A 128 -0.51 -1.71 -4.00
C TYR A 128 -1.04 -1.83 -5.43
N PRO A 129 -1.69 -2.95 -5.77
CA PRO A 129 -2.31 -3.10 -7.08
C PRO A 129 -3.41 -2.05 -7.27
N ILE A 130 -3.54 -1.57 -8.50
CA ILE A 130 -4.64 -0.73 -8.93
C ILE A 130 -5.69 -1.65 -9.53
N THR A 131 -6.83 -1.74 -8.88
CA THR A 131 -7.90 -2.67 -9.25
C THR A 131 -9.10 -1.94 -9.82
N ALA A 132 -9.84 -2.59 -10.68
CA ALA A 132 -11.04 -2.04 -11.28
C ALA A 132 -12.21 -3.01 -11.19
N THR A 133 -13.40 -2.46 -10.96
CA THR A 133 -14.67 -3.17 -11.06
C THR A 133 -15.47 -2.60 -12.21
N THR A 134 -16.03 -3.49 -13.05
CA THR A 134 -16.72 -3.12 -14.28
C THR A 134 -18.16 -3.58 -14.21
N ALA A 135 -19.12 -2.70 -14.54
CA ALA A 135 -20.54 -2.96 -14.71
C ALA A 135 -21.18 -3.68 -13.50
N GLN A 136 -20.77 -3.33 -12.27
CA GLN A 136 -21.36 -3.92 -11.07
C GLN A 136 -22.72 -3.32 -10.76
N PRO A 137 -23.69 -4.13 -10.26
CA PRO A 137 -25.06 -3.69 -9.99
C PRO A 137 -25.13 -2.69 -8.82
N ASP A 138 -24.19 -2.74 -7.88
CA ASP A 138 -24.13 -1.89 -6.68
C ASP A 138 -23.46 -0.53 -6.94
N GLY A 139 -23.28 -0.15 -8.21
CA GLY A 139 -22.73 1.14 -8.58
C GLY A 139 -23.54 2.30 -7.99
N LEU A 140 -22.88 3.46 -7.87
CA LEU A 140 -23.44 4.69 -7.29
C LEU A 140 -24.67 5.25 -8.05
N PHE A 141 -25.01 4.66 -9.17
CA PHE A 141 -26.15 4.98 -10.00
C PHE A 141 -27.47 4.44 -9.44
N LYS A 142 -28.03 5.15 -8.47
CA LYS A 142 -29.36 4.78 -7.94
C LYS A 142 -30.51 5.22 -8.85
N ASN A 143 -30.33 6.32 -9.58
CA ASN A 143 -31.31 6.84 -10.52
C ASN A 143 -30.62 7.36 -11.80
N PRO A 144 -30.49 6.55 -12.85
CA PRO A 144 -29.89 6.97 -14.10
C PRO A 144 -30.58 8.18 -14.74
N ALA A 145 -31.91 8.28 -14.62
CA ALA A 145 -32.68 9.37 -15.23
C ALA A 145 -32.31 10.74 -14.66
N ASP A 146 -32.18 10.84 -13.33
CA ASP A 146 -31.79 12.09 -12.67
C ASP A 146 -30.37 12.50 -13.06
N PHE A 147 -29.48 11.54 -13.19
CA PHE A 147 -28.10 11.80 -13.60
C PHE A 147 -28.03 12.34 -15.04
N TRP A 148 -28.69 11.68 -15.99
CA TRP A 148 -28.72 12.11 -17.35
C TRP A 148 -29.48 13.45 -17.53
N GLY A 149 -30.52 13.68 -16.71
CA GLY A 149 -31.18 14.96 -16.62
C GLY A 149 -30.29 16.10 -16.14
N ALA A 150 -29.38 15.84 -15.17
CA ALA A 150 -28.41 16.82 -14.70
C ALA A 150 -27.34 17.17 -15.75
N LEU A 151 -27.08 16.29 -16.71
CA LEU A 151 -26.21 16.53 -17.86
C LEU A 151 -26.93 17.19 -19.05
N ASP A 152 -28.22 17.51 -18.92
CA ASP A 152 -29.08 18.01 -20.01
C ASP A 152 -29.04 17.10 -21.26
N ASN A 153 -28.94 15.79 -21.03
CA ASN A 153 -28.78 14.81 -22.10
C ASN A 153 -29.76 13.64 -21.94
N GLN A 154 -29.94 12.87 -23.02
CA GLN A 154 -30.80 11.69 -23.01
C GLN A 154 -30.09 10.49 -22.43
N LEU A 155 -30.87 9.63 -21.75
CA LEU A 155 -30.38 8.35 -21.23
C LEU A 155 -29.77 7.50 -22.34
N LYS A 156 -28.52 7.08 -22.14
CA LYS A 156 -27.80 6.18 -23.05
C LYS A 156 -27.31 4.93 -22.32
N PRO A 157 -27.11 3.82 -23.03
CA PRO A 157 -26.39 2.68 -22.50
C PRO A 157 -25.01 3.11 -22.01
N SER A 158 -24.67 2.74 -20.79
CA SER A 158 -23.42 3.13 -20.15
C SER A 158 -22.85 2.02 -19.30
N ILE A 159 -21.52 2.03 -19.10
CA ILE A 159 -20.81 1.11 -18.25
C ILE A 159 -20.35 1.89 -17.02
N ASN A 160 -20.70 1.42 -15.83
CA ASN A 160 -20.09 1.89 -14.59
C ASN A 160 -18.73 1.22 -14.44
N TYR A 161 -17.67 2.02 -14.33
CA TYR A 161 -16.30 1.56 -14.20
C TYR A 161 -15.64 2.25 -12.99
N VAL A 162 -15.30 1.47 -11.95
CA VAL A 162 -14.75 2.02 -10.71
C VAL A 162 -13.34 1.51 -10.55
N VAL A 163 -12.39 2.44 -10.43
CA VAL A 163 -10.97 2.12 -10.24
C VAL A 163 -10.53 2.51 -8.84
N THR A 164 -9.97 1.56 -8.10
CA THR A 164 -9.45 1.77 -6.76
C THR A 164 -7.95 2.06 -6.83
N VAL A 165 -7.55 3.25 -6.38
CA VAL A 165 -6.16 3.70 -6.36
C VAL A 165 -5.67 3.96 -4.93
N PRO A 166 -4.37 3.77 -4.63
CA PRO A 166 -3.79 4.17 -3.36
C PRO A 166 -3.53 5.68 -3.35
N LEU A 167 -3.97 6.36 -2.30
CA LEU A 167 -3.66 7.77 -2.01
C LEU A 167 -2.75 7.83 -0.78
N ASP A 168 -1.45 8.06 -0.99
CA ASP A 168 -0.51 8.31 0.10
C ASP A 168 -0.70 9.73 0.63
N ILE A 169 -1.01 9.84 1.92
CA ILE A 169 -1.18 11.13 2.61
C ILE A 169 0.14 11.63 3.24
N GLU A 170 1.26 10.94 2.96
CA GLU A 170 2.62 11.29 3.41
C GLU A 170 2.76 11.47 4.93
N MET A 171 1.87 10.85 5.70
CA MET A 171 1.91 10.93 7.16
C MET A 171 2.93 9.91 7.69
N ALA A 172 4.08 10.41 8.14
CA ALA A 172 5.14 9.61 8.72
C ALA A 172 5.68 10.24 10.01
N PHE A 173 6.01 9.40 11.00
CA PHE A 173 6.67 9.79 12.25
C PHE A 173 7.93 8.96 12.44
N THR A 174 9.06 9.64 12.58
CA THR A 174 10.34 8.97 12.84
C THR A 174 10.71 9.17 14.30
N ALA A 175 11.04 8.08 14.98
CA ALA A 175 11.46 8.08 16.36
C ALA A 175 12.55 7.02 16.60
N PRO A 176 13.43 7.20 17.61
CA PRO A 176 14.35 6.15 18.01
C PRO A 176 13.62 4.87 18.39
N ILE A 177 14.19 3.72 18.04
CA ILE A 177 13.64 2.43 18.45
C ILE A 177 13.76 2.31 19.96
N VAL A 178 12.67 1.95 20.65
CA VAL A 178 12.70 1.64 22.08
C VAL A 178 13.49 0.33 22.27
N ARG A 179 14.68 0.44 22.86
CA ARG A 179 15.59 -0.69 23.10
C ARG A 179 15.52 -1.25 24.50
N THR A 180 15.02 -0.45 25.45
CA THR A 180 14.85 -0.82 26.84
C THR A 180 13.46 -0.44 27.32
N LYS A 181 12.77 -1.38 27.94
CA LYS A 181 11.53 -1.15 28.68
C LYS A 181 11.73 -1.57 30.12
N VAL A 182 11.59 -0.64 31.04
CA VAL A 182 11.61 -0.91 32.48
C VAL A 182 10.18 -1.00 32.99
N ILE A 183 9.88 -2.08 33.69
CA ILE A 183 8.57 -2.30 34.31
C ILE A 183 8.82 -2.45 35.82
N ASP A 184 8.43 -1.45 36.61
CA ASP A 184 8.47 -1.52 38.04
C ASP A 184 7.15 -2.12 38.54
N PHE A 185 7.20 -3.35 39.06
CA PHE A 185 6.05 -4.03 39.59
C PHE A 185 6.14 -4.04 41.11
N LYS A 186 5.20 -3.39 41.81
CA LYS A 186 5.14 -3.32 43.24
C LYS A 186 3.83 -3.94 43.74
N PRO A 187 3.79 -5.27 44.02
CA PRO A 187 2.66 -5.88 44.67
C PRO A 187 2.44 -5.30 46.06
N PRO A 188 1.20 -5.29 46.59
CA PRO A 188 0.94 -5.01 47.99
C PRO A 188 1.77 -6.00 48.85
N ASP A 189 2.47 -5.50 49.88
CA ASP A 189 3.21 -6.29 50.86
C ASP A 189 4.48 -7.05 50.39
N THR A 190 5.00 -6.76 49.22
CA THR A 190 6.23 -7.37 48.70
C THR A 190 7.26 -6.32 48.25
N ALA A 191 8.54 -6.71 48.18
CA ALA A 191 9.60 -5.88 47.61
C ALA A 191 9.30 -5.59 46.13
N ALA A 192 9.51 -4.33 45.70
CA ALA A 192 9.34 -3.95 44.30
C ALA A 192 10.27 -4.78 43.41
N GLU A 193 9.71 -5.45 42.41
CA GLU A 193 10.46 -6.18 41.42
C GLU A 193 10.63 -5.34 40.17
N ARG A 194 11.86 -5.10 39.73
CA ARG A 194 12.17 -4.32 38.54
C ARG A 194 12.51 -5.27 37.41
N LEU A 195 11.69 -5.29 36.39
CA LEU A 195 11.83 -6.11 35.20
C LEU A 195 12.34 -5.27 34.03
N ILE A 196 13.47 -5.61 33.47
CA ILE A 196 14.08 -4.89 32.36
C ILE A 196 14.00 -5.75 31.12
N GLN A 197 13.19 -5.31 30.15
CA GLN A 197 13.17 -5.88 28.81
C GLN A 197 14.17 -5.15 27.94
N VAL A 198 15.04 -5.89 27.26
CA VAL A 198 16.03 -5.32 26.34
C VAL A 198 15.92 -5.96 24.97
N SER A 199 16.16 -5.16 23.94
CA SER A 199 16.19 -5.63 22.56
C SER A 199 17.39 -5.05 21.83
N GLY A 200 18.03 -5.87 21.00
CA GLY A 200 19.17 -5.48 20.18
C GLY A 200 19.21 -6.27 18.88
N THR A 201 20.19 -5.95 18.05
CA THR A 201 20.43 -6.59 16.76
C THR A 201 21.82 -7.21 16.75
N VAL A 202 21.96 -8.38 16.14
CA VAL A 202 23.28 -9.01 15.90
C VAL A 202 23.64 -8.82 14.43
N TYR A 203 24.79 -8.22 14.16
CA TYR A 203 25.26 -7.97 12.80
C TYR A 203 26.77 -8.22 12.66
N GLN A 204 27.21 -8.39 11.41
CA GLN A 204 28.61 -8.65 11.09
C GLN A 204 29.46 -7.40 11.34
N LYS A 205 30.62 -7.57 11.94
CA LYS A 205 31.57 -6.50 12.27
C LYS A 205 31.88 -5.63 11.01
N GLY A 206 31.70 -4.33 11.18
CA GLY A 206 31.90 -3.34 10.10
C GLY A 206 30.87 -3.36 8.97
N LYS A 207 29.77 -4.13 9.09
CA LYS A 207 28.71 -4.23 8.08
C LYS A 207 27.33 -4.27 8.76
N ALA A 208 26.84 -3.09 9.12
CA ALA A 208 25.54 -2.96 9.82
C ALA A 208 24.33 -3.46 8.99
N ASP A 209 24.47 -3.54 7.68
CA ASP A 209 23.50 -4.09 6.74
C ASP A 209 23.44 -5.63 6.72
N LYS A 210 24.48 -6.30 7.22
CA LYS A 210 24.55 -7.76 7.28
C LYS A 210 24.20 -8.29 8.65
N VAL A 211 22.91 -8.52 8.87
CA VAL A 211 22.38 -9.11 10.10
C VAL A 211 22.67 -10.62 10.20
N ILE A 212 22.83 -11.12 11.42
CA ILE A 212 23.02 -12.56 11.67
C ILE A 212 21.73 -13.13 12.23
N THR A 213 21.11 -13.98 11.43
CA THR A 213 19.85 -14.66 11.76
C THR A 213 20.10 -16.00 12.42
N LYS A 214 19.13 -16.49 13.21
CA LYS A 214 19.22 -17.78 13.92
C LYS A 214 20.48 -17.93 14.79
N ALA A 215 21.02 -16.81 15.25
CA ALA A 215 22.08 -16.81 16.25
C ALA A 215 21.46 -16.89 17.65
N ARG A 216 22.10 -17.61 18.54
CA ARG A 216 21.73 -17.70 19.95
C ARG A 216 22.51 -16.67 20.76
N VAL A 217 21.80 -15.78 21.42
CA VAL A 217 22.36 -14.82 22.36
C VAL A 217 22.11 -15.35 23.77
N VAL A 218 23.17 -15.45 24.57
CA VAL A 218 23.11 -16.00 25.93
C VAL A 218 23.54 -14.92 26.93
N ALA A 219 22.72 -14.65 27.95
CA ALA A 219 23.09 -13.85 29.12
C ALA A 219 23.57 -14.83 30.20
N LYS A 220 24.91 -14.88 30.39
CA LYS A 220 25.58 -15.99 31.15
C LYS A 220 25.16 -16.05 32.61
N GLU A 221 25.16 -14.91 33.31
CA GLU A 221 24.92 -14.84 34.76
C GLU A 221 23.48 -15.27 35.13
N VAL A 222 22.54 -15.12 34.21
CA VAL A 222 21.14 -15.49 34.45
C VAL A 222 20.71 -16.74 33.68
N GLY A 223 21.59 -17.31 32.84
CA GLY A 223 21.29 -18.49 32.04
C GLY A 223 20.21 -18.32 31.01
N MET A 224 19.82 -17.08 30.69
CA MET A 224 18.76 -16.81 29.71
C MET A 224 19.33 -16.82 28.31
N THR A 225 18.48 -17.28 27.36
CA THR A 225 18.84 -17.32 25.93
C THR A 225 17.76 -16.68 25.10
N ALA A 226 18.15 -15.99 24.03
CA ALA A 226 17.28 -15.49 22.99
C ALA A 226 17.83 -15.87 21.61
N GLU A 227 16.99 -16.12 20.65
CA GLU A 227 17.39 -16.40 19.28
C GLU A 227 17.10 -15.19 18.38
N THR A 228 17.99 -14.90 17.42
CA THR A 228 17.77 -13.81 16.49
C THR A 228 16.76 -14.21 15.41
N ASP A 229 15.83 -13.29 15.11
CA ASP A 229 14.82 -13.42 14.06
C ASP A 229 15.42 -13.24 12.65
N SER A 230 14.55 -13.19 11.63
CA SER A 230 14.93 -12.97 10.22
C SER A 230 15.57 -11.60 9.95
N LEU A 231 15.44 -10.66 10.85
CA LEU A 231 16.05 -9.32 10.81
C LEU A 231 17.25 -9.20 11.77
N GLY A 232 17.71 -10.32 12.35
CA GLY A 232 18.81 -10.34 13.30
C GLY A 232 18.49 -9.76 14.67
N HIS A 233 17.21 -9.51 15.00
CA HIS A 233 16.81 -8.97 16.29
C HIS A 233 16.69 -10.07 17.34
N TYR A 234 17.12 -9.77 18.57
CA TYR A 234 16.90 -10.59 19.74
C TYR A 234 16.23 -9.78 20.86
N THR A 235 15.52 -10.45 21.75
CA THR A 235 14.84 -9.81 22.88
C THR A 235 14.93 -10.69 24.12
N PHE A 236 15.34 -10.09 25.24
CA PHE A 236 15.20 -10.67 26.57
C PHE A 236 14.07 -9.94 27.28
N SER A 237 13.08 -10.67 27.74
CA SER A 237 11.89 -10.09 28.37
C SER A 237 12.09 -9.74 29.85
N ARG A 238 13.13 -10.27 30.50
CA ARG A 238 13.33 -10.12 31.94
C ARG A 238 14.80 -10.28 32.30
N LEU A 239 15.52 -9.16 32.41
CA LEU A 239 16.89 -9.16 32.87
C LEU A 239 17.01 -8.39 34.19
N PRO A 240 17.90 -8.81 35.13
CA PRO A 240 18.20 -8.00 36.29
C PRO A 240 19.03 -6.78 35.91
N GLU A 241 18.99 -5.78 36.75
CA GLU A 241 19.86 -4.60 36.68
C GLU A 241 21.28 -4.99 37.03
N GLY A 242 22.26 -4.40 36.33
CA GLY A 242 23.68 -4.64 36.61
C GLY A 242 24.46 -5.09 35.38
N LYS A 243 25.70 -5.49 35.60
CA LYS A 243 26.64 -5.92 34.55
C LYS A 243 26.41 -7.38 34.20
N LEU A 244 26.01 -7.66 32.95
CA LEU A 244 25.81 -9.01 32.43
C LEU A 244 26.73 -9.29 31.25
N THR A 245 27.23 -10.53 31.17
CA THR A 245 28.04 -11.01 30.04
C THR A 245 27.13 -11.68 29.00
N PHE A 246 27.16 -11.12 27.82
CA PHE A 246 26.45 -11.69 26.68
C PHE A 246 27.40 -12.47 25.79
N GLN A 247 26.93 -13.61 25.31
CA GLN A 247 27.67 -14.47 24.39
C GLN A 247 26.77 -14.71 23.13
N VAL A 248 27.35 -14.55 21.96
CA VAL A 248 26.66 -14.87 20.68
C VAL A 248 27.22 -16.16 20.11
N ILE A 249 26.33 -17.09 19.80
CA ILE A 249 26.62 -18.38 19.18
C ILE A 249 25.94 -18.43 17.82
N ALA A 250 26.72 -18.47 16.74
CA ALA A 250 26.22 -18.62 15.39
C ALA A 250 26.79 -19.91 14.79
N SER A 251 25.96 -20.67 14.06
CA SER A 251 26.35 -21.97 13.46
C SER A 251 27.05 -22.92 14.43
N GLY A 252 26.59 -22.94 15.71
CA GLY A 252 27.13 -23.81 16.75
C GLY A 252 28.48 -23.38 17.34
N ARG A 253 29.02 -22.22 16.95
CA ARG A 253 30.30 -21.69 17.45
C ARG A 253 30.10 -20.36 18.14
N LYS A 254 30.86 -20.12 19.21
CA LYS A 254 30.95 -18.80 19.86
C LYS A 254 31.62 -17.83 18.89
N VAL A 255 30.91 -16.77 18.50
CA VAL A 255 31.44 -15.73 17.59
C VAL A 255 31.74 -14.41 18.28
N TRP A 256 31.10 -14.16 19.44
CA TRP A 256 31.31 -12.94 20.20
C TRP A 256 31.02 -13.16 21.71
N GLU A 257 31.72 -12.42 22.57
CA GLU A 257 31.45 -12.34 24.01
C GLU A 257 31.80 -10.95 24.51
N GLY A 258 30.95 -10.34 25.34
CA GLY A 258 31.18 -9.03 25.91
C GLY A 258 30.23 -8.72 27.05
N ALA A 259 30.65 -7.81 27.95
CA ALA A 259 29.85 -7.39 29.09
C ALA A 259 29.10 -6.09 28.79
N ILE A 260 27.81 -6.04 29.15
CA ILE A 260 26.93 -4.89 28.99
C ILE A 260 26.30 -4.58 30.34
N ASN A 261 26.25 -3.30 30.70
CA ASN A 261 25.56 -2.86 31.91
C ASN A 261 24.07 -2.67 31.61
N ILE A 262 23.19 -3.26 32.40
CA ILE A 262 21.73 -3.18 32.22
C ILE A 262 21.16 -2.20 33.24
N PRO A 263 20.38 -1.15 32.83
CA PRO A 263 20.04 -0.79 31.47
C PRO A 263 21.17 -0.08 30.72
N SER A 264 21.18 -0.23 29.36
CA SER A 264 22.15 0.39 28.48
C SER A 264 21.43 1.13 27.35
N PRO A 265 22.00 2.19 26.78
CA PRO A 265 21.49 2.84 25.58
C PRO A 265 21.73 2.00 24.32
N LYS A 266 22.62 0.99 24.35
CA LYS A 266 23.00 0.19 23.19
C LYS A 266 23.11 -1.28 23.53
N TYR A 267 22.39 -2.11 22.77
CA TYR A 267 22.39 -3.57 22.87
C TYR A 267 22.71 -4.27 21.56
N ASP A 268 23.14 -3.52 20.56
CA ASP A 268 23.53 -4.13 19.29
C ASP A 268 24.87 -4.81 19.45
N LEU A 269 24.98 -6.05 18.95
CA LEU A 269 26.14 -6.89 19.07
C LEU A 269 26.82 -7.04 17.71
N GLU A 270 28.04 -6.56 17.64
CA GLU A 270 28.86 -6.59 16.44
C GLU A 270 29.80 -7.81 16.54
N VAL A 271 29.61 -8.79 15.64
CA VAL A 271 30.27 -10.10 15.70
C VAL A 271 31.04 -10.43 14.43
#